data_17eb7e638b1b5450aadfea147294a625
#
_entry.id   17eb7e638b1b5450aadfea147294a625
#
_cell.length_a   1.000
_cell.length_b   1.000
_cell.length_c   1.000
_cell.angle_alpha   90.00
_cell.angle_beta   90.00
_cell.angle_gamma   90.00
#
_symmetry.space_group_name_H-M   'P 1'
#
loop_
_entity.id
_entity.type
_entity.pdbx_description
1 polymer ?
#
loop_
_entity_poly.entity_id
_entity_poly.type
_entity_poly.pdbx_seq_one_letter_code
_entity_poly.pdbx_strand_id
1 'polypeptide(L)'
;MTPAAPFSKPRLHLLAALSSLLLAACGGGSGDGDDDHDEALRIDSAGRLALIEANSPSLRLYELDSASVLSSFALANPPSAIYASPGHRHALAVQRTQDLVQIADGGLWQEDHVDHLHDYKQAPKLLAARISGARPTHYETHEGRAAFFMDGVAAENRSAQVQVFNEAAIASGTPESSLTLPLAMHGTAEPRGMFLLSTWRAATAASTLPSHVELYRRSGSSWQFVQRFDTPCPDLHGSFSNKDHSAFGCSDGVLLVTQSGENFTARKLANPADMPANARIGTVIGHSQLTTLVGLASPGLVYEIDPVAGSLKKIAWAEGRTRRAHAFDRQGGKLMLLDDLGTLHLLDARRQWAAIKSLATVPVMPTAAPFPAIATSQARDEAWISDPLGRQLLPVDTAAATLRPALKLDFAPAGLAWLGIKR
;
A
#
# COMPACT_ATOMS: atom_id res chain seq x y z
N MET A 1 3.49 -70.45 31.87
CA MET A 1 4.89 -70.88 31.66
C MET A 1 5.67 -69.62 31.47
N THR A 2 6.15 -69.18 32.50
CA THR A 2 7.46 -68.73 33.03
C THR A 2 8.33 -67.90 32.09
N PRO A 3 9.06 -67.03 32.70
CA PRO A 3 9.33 -65.66 32.27
C PRO A 3 10.82 -65.48 31.88
N ALA A 4 11.14 -64.33 31.36
CA ALA A 4 12.54 -63.96 31.32
C ALA A 4 12.72 -62.45 31.56
N ALA A 5 13.66 -62.16 32.39
CA ALA A 5 13.97 -60.90 33.04
C ALA A 5 14.98 -60.02 32.23
N PRO A 6 15.45 -58.92 32.78
CA PRO A 6 15.79 -57.69 32.05
C PRO A 6 17.30 -57.57 31.78
N PHE A 7 17.68 -56.71 30.87
CA PHE A 7 19.09 -56.32 30.66
C PHE A 7 19.32 -54.82 30.95
N SER A 8 20.38 -54.64 31.69
CA SER A 8 20.92 -53.47 32.35
C SER A 8 21.56 -52.45 31.37
N LYS A 9 21.52 -51.17 31.78
CA LYS A 9 22.30 -50.07 31.22
C LYS A 9 23.78 -50.14 31.65
N PRO A 10 24.71 -49.70 30.83
CA PRO A 10 26.00 -49.24 31.33
C PRO A 10 26.07 -47.69 31.43
N ARG A 11 26.51 -47.22 32.60
CA ARG A 11 26.98 -45.87 32.85
C ARG A 11 28.37 -45.72 32.24
N LEU A 12 28.61 -44.58 31.58
CA LEU A 12 29.96 -44.18 31.21
C LEU A 12 30.33 -42.89 31.95
N HIS A 13 31.48 -42.94 32.59
CA HIS A 13 32.01 -41.92 33.52
C HIS A 13 32.63 -40.74 32.76
N LEU A 14 32.45 -39.60 33.34
CA LEU A 14 33.08 -38.30 33.08
C LEU A 14 34.56 -38.38 33.47
N LEU A 15 35.44 -37.86 32.63
CA LEU A 15 36.81 -37.47 33.01
C LEU A 15 37.02 -36.00 32.62
N ALA A 16 37.13 -35.20 33.67
CA ALA A 16 37.52 -33.79 33.60
C ALA A 16 39.05 -33.72 33.59
N ALA A 17 39.62 -32.93 32.71
CA ALA A 17 41.02 -32.51 32.80
C ALA A 17 41.06 -30.98 32.91
N LEU A 18 41.39 -30.50 34.11
CA LEU A 18 41.79 -29.12 34.40
C LEU A 18 43.21 -28.91 33.87
N SER A 19 43.42 -27.81 33.17
CA SER A 19 44.75 -27.23 32.97
C SER A 19 44.69 -25.75 33.29
N SER A 20 45.17 -25.41 34.45
CA SER A 20 45.40 -24.06 34.95
C SER A 20 46.70 -23.51 34.37
N LEU A 21 46.64 -22.32 33.73
CA LEU A 21 47.82 -21.47 33.58
C LEU A 21 47.52 -20.09 34.14
N LEU A 22 48.16 -19.80 35.26
CA LEU A 22 48.27 -18.48 35.87
C LEU A 22 49.32 -17.66 35.09
N LEU A 23 48.94 -16.47 34.66
CA LEU A 23 49.88 -15.39 34.41
C LEU A 23 49.32 -14.10 35.00
N ALA A 24 49.94 -13.68 36.07
CA ALA A 24 49.72 -12.37 36.69
C ALA A 24 50.53 -11.31 35.93
N ALA A 25 49.89 -10.21 35.59
CA ALA A 25 50.58 -8.94 35.34
C ALA A 25 49.71 -7.80 35.87
N CYS A 26 50.27 -7.07 36.82
CA CYS A 26 49.74 -5.82 37.37
C CYS A 26 49.73 -4.71 36.29
N GLY A 27 48.67 -3.92 36.30
CA GLY A 27 48.58 -2.66 35.60
C GLY A 27 47.28 -1.99 35.97
N GLY A 28 47.31 -1.07 36.95
CA GLY A 28 46.15 -0.27 37.30
C GLY A 28 45.82 0.72 36.17
N GLY A 29 44.55 0.82 35.84
CA GLY A 29 43.98 1.85 35.02
C GLY A 29 42.49 1.87 35.33
N SER A 30 42.04 2.93 35.97
CA SER A 30 40.63 3.29 36.05
C SER A 30 40.10 3.44 34.63
N GLY A 31 39.43 2.41 34.13
CA GLY A 31 38.67 2.48 32.88
C GLY A 31 37.25 2.87 33.25
N ASP A 32 36.86 4.07 32.80
CA ASP A 32 35.47 4.46 32.64
C ASP A 32 34.76 3.33 31.90
N GLY A 33 33.65 2.89 32.44
CA GLY A 33 32.74 2.02 31.69
C GLY A 33 32.23 2.80 30.47
N ASP A 34 32.80 2.49 29.32
CA ASP A 34 32.11 2.76 28.07
C ASP A 34 30.84 1.90 28.07
N ASP A 35 29.74 2.48 28.57
CA ASP A 35 28.44 2.11 28.13
C ASP A 35 28.43 2.41 26.62
N ASP A 36 28.73 1.40 25.81
CA ASP A 36 28.39 1.38 24.40
C ASP A 36 26.85 1.51 24.30
N HIS A 37 26.35 2.72 24.52
CA HIS A 37 25.06 3.11 24.00
C HIS A 37 25.23 3.07 22.49
N ASP A 38 24.74 1.98 21.86
CA ASP A 38 24.60 1.90 20.41
C ASP A 38 23.78 3.12 19.99
N GLU A 39 24.46 4.19 19.56
CA GLU A 39 23.78 5.40 19.09
C GLU A 39 22.84 4.99 17.98
N ALA A 40 21.55 5.37 18.13
CA ALA A 40 20.52 5.10 17.13
C ALA A 40 21.02 5.50 15.74
N LEU A 41 21.34 4.52 14.90
CA LEU A 41 21.85 4.76 13.55
C LEU A 41 20.74 5.38 12.70
N ARG A 42 20.87 6.65 12.38
CA ARG A 42 19.94 7.37 11.52
C ARG A 42 20.55 7.63 10.16
N ILE A 43 19.87 7.19 9.11
CA ILE A 43 20.26 7.40 7.72
C ILE A 43 19.38 8.50 7.12
N ASP A 44 19.98 9.63 6.76
CA ASP A 44 19.28 10.65 5.96
C ASP A 44 19.21 10.21 4.50
N SER A 45 18.04 9.89 4.02
CA SER A 45 17.79 9.48 2.63
C SER A 45 16.47 10.05 2.14
N ALA A 46 16.45 10.53 0.90
CA ALA A 46 15.23 10.91 0.19
C ALA A 46 14.39 9.68 -0.18
N GLY A 47 14.95 8.47 -0.05
CA GLY A 47 14.32 7.23 -0.47
C GLY A 47 14.66 6.84 -1.91
N ARG A 48 13.88 5.89 -2.42
CA ARG A 48 14.00 5.31 -3.76
C ARG A 48 12.66 5.32 -4.46
N LEU A 49 12.68 5.37 -5.79
CA LEU A 49 11.48 5.12 -6.59
C LEU A 49 11.61 3.76 -7.26
N ALA A 50 10.61 2.92 -7.06
CA ALA A 50 10.40 1.72 -7.86
C ALA A 50 9.60 2.12 -9.10
N LEU A 51 10.17 1.92 -10.28
CA LEU A 51 9.61 2.35 -11.57
C LEU A 51 9.38 1.13 -12.46
N ILE A 52 8.19 1.01 -13.01
CA ILE A 52 7.89 0.03 -14.07
C ILE A 52 7.98 0.71 -15.43
N GLU A 53 8.53 -0.02 -16.39
CA GLU A 53 8.70 0.46 -17.76
C GLU A 53 7.50 0.07 -18.62
N ALA A 54 7.08 0.98 -19.49
CA ALA A 54 5.95 0.75 -20.38
C ALA A 54 6.20 -0.44 -21.34
N ASN A 55 5.28 -1.40 -21.36
CA ASN A 55 5.31 -2.58 -22.22
C ASN A 55 6.56 -3.46 -22.10
N SER A 56 7.25 -3.37 -20.95
CA SER A 56 8.50 -4.09 -20.70
C SER A 56 8.41 -4.89 -19.39
N PRO A 57 8.95 -6.11 -19.32
CA PRO A 57 9.07 -6.85 -18.07
C PRO A 57 10.26 -6.34 -17.24
N SER A 58 10.27 -5.03 -16.96
CA SER A 58 11.37 -4.36 -16.28
C SER A 58 10.88 -3.59 -15.06
N LEU A 59 11.61 -3.75 -13.94
CA LEU A 59 11.47 -2.96 -12.73
C LEU A 59 12.79 -2.28 -12.43
N ARG A 60 12.79 -0.96 -12.29
CA ARG A 60 13.98 -0.18 -11.98
C ARG A 60 13.87 0.48 -10.62
N LEU A 61 14.91 0.42 -9.83
CA LEU A 61 15.06 1.14 -8.58
C LEU A 61 15.92 2.38 -8.83
N TYR A 62 15.33 3.54 -8.61
CA TYR A 62 15.97 4.85 -8.78
C TYR A 62 16.33 5.41 -7.40
N GLU A 63 17.61 5.68 -7.15
CA GLU A 63 18.08 6.30 -5.90
C GLU A 63 17.88 7.82 -5.99
N LEU A 64 17.11 8.38 -5.06
CA LEU A 64 16.79 9.80 -5.07
C LEU A 64 17.94 10.68 -4.59
N ASP A 65 18.79 10.16 -3.71
CA ASP A 65 19.94 10.91 -3.17
C ASP A 65 21.01 11.16 -4.24
N SER A 66 21.22 10.20 -5.16
CA SER A 66 22.19 10.31 -6.27
C SER A 66 21.57 10.66 -7.62
N ALA A 67 20.24 10.75 -7.69
CA ALA A 67 19.48 11.00 -8.91
C ALA A 67 19.86 10.05 -10.07
N SER A 68 19.95 8.75 -9.78
CA SER A 68 20.40 7.73 -10.75
C SER A 68 19.69 6.39 -10.59
N VAL A 69 19.65 5.58 -11.65
CA VAL A 69 19.16 4.20 -11.58
C VAL A 69 20.18 3.37 -10.78
N LEU A 70 19.73 2.85 -9.64
CA LEU A 70 20.56 2.02 -8.75
C LEU A 70 20.57 0.55 -9.17
N SER A 71 19.43 0.03 -9.64
CA SER A 71 19.28 -1.36 -10.06
C SER A 71 18.19 -1.51 -11.09
N SER A 72 18.33 -2.53 -11.95
CA SER A 72 17.31 -2.93 -12.91
C SER A 72 17.07 -4.44 -12.79
N PHE A 73 15.83 -4.85 -12.71
CA PHE A 73 15.43 -6.24 -12.56
C PHE A 73 14.55 -6.67 -13.73
N ALA A 74 14.85 -7.84 -14.28
CA ALA A 74 13.97 -8.51 -15.23
C ALA A 74 12.82 -9.19 -14.49
N LEU A 75 11.60 -8.85 -14.84
CA LEU A 75 10.38 -9.51 -14.36
C LEU A 75 9.97 -10.64 -15.29
N ALA A 76 9.09 -11.53 -14.82
CA ALA A 76 8.58 -12.62 -15.65
C ALA A 76 7.69 -12.12 -16.79
N ASN A 77 6.92 -11.04 -16.55
CA ASN A 77 6.03 -10.43 -17.54
C ASN A 77 5.94 -8.91 -17.30
N PRO A 78 5.48 -8.12 -18.27
CA PRO A 78 5.20 -6.69 -18.06
C PRO A 78 4.17 -6.50 -16.93
N PRO A 79 4.48 -5.68 -15.91
CA PRO A 79 3.56 -5.43 -14.82
C PRO A 79 2.43 -4.48 -15.24
N SER A 80 1.24 -4.72 -14.71
CA SER A 80 0.06 -3.86 -14.89
C SER A 80 -0.05 -2.75 -13.84
N ALA A 81 0.60 -2.94 -12.68
CA ALA A 81 0.62 -1.97 -11.59
C ALA A 81 1.86 -2.18 -10.71
N ILE A 82 2.19 -1.18 -9.90
CA ILE A 82 3.22 -1.24 -8.88
C ILE A 82 2.73 -0.56 -7.61
N TYR A 83 2.98 -1.21 -6.47
CA TYR A 83 2.62 -0.70 -5.14
C TYR A 83 3.83 -0.75 -4.21
N ALA A 84 3.84 0.10 -3.20
CA ALA A 84 4.73 -0.04 -2.05
C ALA A 84 4.09 -0.95 -1.00
N SER A 85 4.90 -1.71 -0.26
CA SER A 85 4.46 -2.41 0.95
C SER A 85 4.04 -1.41 2.05
N PRO A 86 3.28 -1.83 3.10
CA PRO A 86 2.85 -0.92 4.17
C PRO A 86 4.01 -0.21 4.88
N GLY A 87 5.16 -0.88 4.99
CA GLY A 87 6.40 -0.31 5.55
C GLY A 87 7.24 0.47 4.54
N HIS A 88 6.83 0.54 3.27
CA HIS A 88 7.58 1.16 2.16
C HIS A 88 8.98 0.56 1.92
N ARG A 89 9.22 -0.67 2.37
CA ARG A 89 10.46 -1.39 2.09
C ARG A 89 10.43 -2.09 0.75
N HIS A 90 9.29 -2.73 0.40
CA HIS A 90 9.17 -3.57 -0.79
C HIS A 90 8.33 -2.92 -1.88
N ALA A 91 8.74 -3.14 -3.13
CA ALA A 91 7.93 -2.85 -4.31
C ALA A 91 7.23 -4.12 -4.79
N LEU A 92 5.94 -4.00 -5.09
CA LEU A 92 5.05 -5.10 -5.49
C LEU A 92 4.66 -4.89 -6.95
N ALA A 93 5.32 -5.58 -7.87
CA ALA A 93 5.07 -5.51 -9.31
C ALA A 93 3.97 -6.52 -9.69
N VAL A 94 2.77 -6.02 -9.92
CA VAL A 94 1.57 -6.83 -10.20
C VAL A 94 1.53 -7.20 -11.68
N GLN A 95 1.45 -8.49 -11.98
CA GLN A 95 1.27 -9.08 -13.29
C GLN A 95 -0.10 -9.77 -13.32
N ARG A 96 -1.15 -8.95 -13.37
CA ARG A 96 -2.53 -9.35 -13.09
C ARG A 96 -3.00 -10.52 -13.96
N THR A 97 -2.72 -10.50 -15.25
CA THR A 97 -3.17 -11.54 -16.20
C THR A 97 -2.34 -12.83 -16.12
N GLN A 98 -1.23 -12.81 -15.39
CA GLN A 98 -0.37 -13.97 -15.11
C GLN A 98 -0.50 -14.46 -13.67
N ASP A 99 -1.49 -13.95 -12.91
CA ASP A 99 -1.80 -14.39 -11.55
C ASP A 99 -0.61 -14.27 -10.58
N LEU A 100 0.22 -13.22 -10.77
CA LEU A 100 1.53 -13.12 -10.15
C LEU A 100 1.79 -11.70 -9.64
N VAL A 101 2.45 -11.61 -8.46
CA VAL A 101 3.11 -10.40 -7.99
C VAL A 101 4.56 -10.72 -7.67
N GLN A 102 5.50 -10.04 -8.31
CA GLN A 102 6.92 -10.13 -7.99
C GLN A 102 7.31 -9.01 -7.03
N ILE A 103 8.24 -9.31 -6.13
CA ILE A 103 8.58 -8.48 -4.99
C ILE A 103 10.05 -8.07 -5.12
N ALA A 104 10.31 -6.77 -5.07
CA ALA A 104 11.68 -6.24 -4.92
C ALA A 104 11.84 -5.60 -3.55
N ASP A 105 12.87 -6.00 -2.81
CA ASP A 105 13.33 -5.30 -1.60
C ASP A 105 14.04 -4.02 -2.01
N GLY A 106 13.52 -2.89 -1.60
CA GLY A 106 14.09 -1.57 -1.88
C GLY A 106 15.40 -1.31 -1.14
N GLY A 107 15.74 -2.10 -0.12
CA GLY A 107 16.98 -2.00 0.64
C GLY A 107 17.08 -0.78 1.57
N LEU A 108 15.96 -0.18 1.92
CA LEU A 108 15.86 0.88 2.93
C LEU A 108 14.75 0.52 3.92
N TRP A 109 15.10 0.38 5.19
CA TRP A 109 14.11 0.09 6.23
C TRP A 109 14.60 0.53 7.60
N GLN A 110 13.70 0.53 8.57
CA GLN A 110 13.97 0.81 9.97
C GLN A 110 13.47 -0.37 10.82
N GLU A 111 14.22 -0.72 11.84
CA GLU A 111 13.84 -1.70 12.86
C GLU A 111 13.73 -1.01 14.22
N ASP A 112 12.76 -1.48 15.01
CA ASP A 112 12.55 -1.07 16.39
C ASP A 112 13.26 -2.08 17.30
N HIS A 113 14.31 -1.63 17.98
CA HIS A 113 15.09 -2.42 18.93
C HIS A 113 14.60 -2.24 20.37
N VAL A 114 13.35 -1.75 20.54
CA VAL A 114 12.64 -1.49 21.81
C VAL A 114 13.07 -0.18 22.48
N ASP A 115 14.34 0.09 22.60
CA ASP A 115 14.93 1.28 23.22
C ASP A 115 15.33 2.34 22.19
N HIS A 116 15.61 1.94 20.96
CA HIS A 116 15.95 2.85 19.85
C HIS A 116 15.51 2.32 18.49
N LEU A 117 15.47 3.22 17.50
CA LEU A 117 15.21 2.88 16.11
C LEU A 117 16.52 2.81 15.34
N HIS A 118 16.71 1.76 14.57
CA HIS A 118 17.90 1.53 13.76
C HIS A 118 17.55 1.51 12.27
N ASP A 119 18.18 2.38 11.51
CA ASP A 119 18.02 2.48 10.05
C ASP A 119 18.99 1.57 9.32
N TYR A 120 18.52 0.97 8.23
CA TYR A 120 19.33 0.12 7.38
C TYR A 120 19.30 0.61 5.92
N LYS A 121 20.45 0.56 5.26
CA LYS A 121 20.60 0.83 3.83
C LYS A 121 21.44 -0.26 3.17
N GLN A 122 20.85 -0.96 2.21
CA GLN A 122 21.49 -2.04 1.46
C GLN A 122 21.20 -1.89 -0.04
N ALA A 123 21.91 -2.66 -0.87
CA ALA A 123 21.58 -2.77 -2.28
C ALA A 123 20.19 -3.40 -2.45
N PRO A 124 19.34 -2.87 -3.35
CA PRO A 124 18.05 -3.49 -3.63
C PRO A 124 18.21 -4.83 -4.32
N LYS A 125 17.21 -5.70 -4.16
CA LYS A 125 17.21 -7.05 -4.77
C LYS A 125 15.81 -7.49 -5.16
N LEU A 126 15.70 -8.21 -6.28
CA LEU A 126 14.49 -8.95 -6.62
C LEU A 126 14.43 -10.21 -5.76
N LEU A 127 13.34 -10.40 -5.03
CA LEU A 127 13.19 -11.57 -4.16
C LEU A 127 12.79 -12.80 -4.99
N ALA A 128 13.22 -13.99 -4.55
CA ALA A 128 12.74 -15.25 -5.08
C ALA A 128 11.28 -15.52 -4.67
N ALA A 129 10.87 -14.99 -3.52
CA ALA A 129 9.50 -15.02 -3.03
C ALA A 129 8.55 -14.29 -3.98
N ARG A 130 7.33 -14.82 -4.12
CA ARG A 130 6.29 -14.31 -5.01
C ARG A 130 4.94 -14.45 -4.35
N ILE A 131 4.00 -13.55 -4.66
CA ILE A 131 2.60 -13.69 -4.28
C ILE A 131 1.85 -14.20 -5.51
N SER A 132 1.05 -15.25 -5.34
CA SER A 132 0.26 -15.85 -6.41
C SER A 132 -1.22 -15.86 -6.04
N GLY A 133 -2.07 -15.62 -7.02
CA GLY A 133 -3.53 -15.65 -6.87
C GLY A 133 -4.22 -15.21 -8.16
N ALA A 134 -5.45 -15.69 -8.38
CA ALA A 134 -6.17 -15.45 -9.62
C ALA A 134 -6.51 -13.97 -9.81
N ARG A 135 -5.82 -13.30 -10.72
CA ARG A 135 -6.01 -11.88 -11.08
C ARG A 135 -5.89 -10.93 -9.87
N PRO A 136 -4.69 -10.75 -9.29
CA PRO A 136 -4.46 -9.74 -8.26
C PRO A 136 -4.84 -8.35 -8.80
N THR A 137 -5.79 -7.67 -8.14
CA THR A 137 -6.40 -6.46 -8.71
C THR A 137 -6.36 -5.29 -7.73
N HIS A 138 -7.04 -5.37 -6.59
CA HIS A 138 -7.05 -4.30 -5.61
C HIS A 138 -6.04 -4.58 -4.49
N TYR A 139 -5.36 -3.53 -4.07
CA TYR A 139 -4.38 -3.57 -2.99
C TYR A 139 -4.64 -2.40 -2.05
N GLU A 140 -5.08 -2.72 -0.85
CA GLU A 140 -5.41 -1.74 0.17
C GLU A 140 -4.51 -1.92 1.40
N THR A 141 -4.14 -0.83 2.02
CA THR A 141 -3.26 -0.85 3.20
C THR A 141 -3.86 -0.13 4.39
N HIS A 142 -3.74 -0.71 5.57
CA HIS A 142 -4.16 -0.07 6.82
C HIS A 142 -3.34 -0.62 7.99
N GLU A 143 -2.81 0.28 8.84
CA GLU A 143 -2.12 -0.05 10.09
C GLU A 143 -1.06 -1.17 9.95
N GLY A 144 -0.15 -1.01 8.98
CA GLY A 144 0.96 -1.94 8.78
C GLY A 144 0.57 -3.26 8.09
N ARG A 145 -0.68 -3.42 7.67
CA ARG A 145 -1.14 -4.55 6.87
C ARG A 145 -1.58 -4.14 5.50
N ALA A 146 -1.50 -5.09 4.58
CA ALA A 146 -2.01 -4.98 3.22
C ALA A 146 -2.98 -6.12 2.93
N ALA A 147 -4.01 -5.84 2.15
CA ALA A 147 -4.90 -6.84 1.58
C ALA A 147 -4.80 -6.79 0.06
N PHE A 148 -4.42 -7.92 -0.56
CA PHE A 148 -4.63 -8.14 -1.98
C PHE A 148 -5.97 -8.81 -2.21
N PHE A 149 -6.81 -8.19 -3.03
CA PHE A 149 -8.03 -8.80 -3.56
C PHE A 149 -7.72 -9.44 -4.91
N MET A 150 -7.88 -10.75 -4.98
CA MET A 150 -7.73 -11.57 -6.18
C MET A 150 -9.11 -11.80 -6.75
N ASP A 151 -9.41 -11.27 -7.94
CA ASP A 151 -10.77 -11.29 -8.53
C ASP A 151 -11.30 -12.70 -8.81
N GLY A 152 -10.42 -13.69 -8.94
CA GLY A 152 -10.80 -15.00 -9.44
C GLY A 152 -11.04 -15.01 -10.95
N VAL A 153 -11.45 -16.15 -11.50
CA VAL A 153 -11.77 -16.34 -12.91
C VAL A 153 -13.02 -17.19 -13.02
N ALA A 154 -14.18 -16.59 -13.24
CA ALA A 154 -15.47 -17.30 -13.26
C ALA A 154 -15.52 -18.41 -14.32
N ALA A 155 -14.96 -18.17 -15.50
CA ALA A 155 -14.92 -19.16 -16.59
C ALA A 155 -14.07 -20.41 -16.26
N GLU A 156 -13.19 -20.31 -15.25
CA GLU A 156 -12.32 -21.40 -14.79
C GLU A 156 -12.78 -21.97 -13.43
N ASN A 157 -13.93 -21.53 -12.91
CA ASN A 157 -14.43 -21.86 -11.58
C ASN A 157 -13.43 -21.54 -10.45
N ARG A 158 -12.61 -20.49 -10.63
CA ARG A 158 -11.68 -19.98 -9.63
C ARG A 158 -12.35 -18.83 -8.91
N SER A 159 -12.66 -19.01 -7.63
CA SER A 159 -13.27 -18.01 -6.78
C SER A 159 -12.33 -16.84 -6.50
N ALA A 160 -12.91 -15.70 -6.13
CA ALA A 160 -12.15 -14.58 -5.59
C ALA A 160 -11.53 -14.95 -4.23
N GLN A 161 -10.41 -14.31 -3.90
CA GLN A 161 -9.67 -14.53 -2.67
C GLN A 161 -9.13 -13.21 -2.13
N VAL A 162 -9.11 -13.06 -0.81
CA VAL A 162 -8.35 -12.00 -0.15
C VAL A 162 -7.16 -12.61 0.56
N GLN A 163 -5.98 -12.07 0.32
CA GLN A 163 -4.74 -12.44 1.00
C GLN A 163 -4.24 -11.25 1.81
N VAL A 164 -4.02 -11.43 3.11
CA VAL A 164 -3.57 -10.36 4.01
C VAL A 164 -2.12 -10.57 4.42
N PHE A 165 -1.34 -9.50 4.37
CA PHE A 165 0.10 -9.48 4.59
C PHE A 165 0.49 -8.39 5.58
N ASN A 166 1.49 -8.66 6.41
CA ASN A 166 2.37 -7.65 7.00
C ASN A 166 3.68 -7.57 6.21
N GLU A 167 4.63 -6.77 6.66
CA GLU A 167 5.91 -6.58 5.95
C GLU A 167 6.73 -7.89 5.82
N ALA A 168 6.79 -8.70 6.87
CA ALA A 168 7.51 -9.98 6.87
C ALA A 168 6.82 -11.01 5.96
N ALA A 169 5.50 -11.04 5.94
CA ALA A 169 4.70 -11.88 5.06
C ALA A 169 4.91 -11.52 3.58
N ILE A 170 5.01 -10.22 3.27
CA ILE A 170 5.38 -9.77 1.92
C ILE A 170 6.78 -10.27 1.55
N ALA A 171 7.77 -10.09 2.41
CA ALA A 171 9.14 -10.53 2.15
C ALA A 171 9.24 -12.05 1.89
N SER A 172 8.39 -12.85 2.55
CA SER A 172 8.32 -14.31 2.35
C SER A 172 7.43 -14.74 1.17
N GLY A 173 6.57 -13.84 0.66
CA GLY A 173 5.54 -14.17 -0.33
C GLY A 173 4.38 -15.02 0.20
N THR A 174 4.32 -15.23 1.52
CA THR A 174 3.31 -16.08 2.18
C THR A 174 2.37 -15.20 2.99
N PRO A 175 1.05 -15.19 2.71
CA PRO A 175 0.11 -14.35 3.46
C PRO A 175 -0.01 -14.80 4.92
N GLU A 176 -0.19 -13.83 5.85
CA GLU A 176 -0.52 -14.12 7.25
C GLU A 176 -1.86 -14.86 7.37
N SER A 177 -2.76 -14.56 6.46
CA SER A 177 -4.11 -15.17 6.42
C SER A 177 -4.76 -14.98 5.06
N SER A 178 -5.69 -15.88 4.73
CA SER A 178 -6.43 -15.86 3.46
C SER A 178 -7.92 -16.13 3.69
N LEU A 179 -8.75 -15.45 2.89
CA LEU A 179 -10.19 -15.64 2.79
C LEU A 179 -10.54 -16.04 1.36
N THR A 180 -11.15 -17.21 1.17
CA THR A 180 -11.73 -17.59 -0.12
C THR A 180 -13.21 -17.21 -0.12
N LEU A 181 -13.62 -16.44 -1.12
CA LEU A 181 -15.01 -16.03 -1.31
C LEU A 181 -15.78 -17.06 -2.15
N PRO A 182 -17.12 -17.08 -2.08
CA PRO A 182 -17.91 -18.09 -2.79
C PRO A 182 -17.81 -18.01 -4.31
N LEU A 183 -17.54 -16.83 -4.87
CA LEU A 183 -17.60 -16.53 -6.30
C LEU A 183 -16.41 -15.69 -6.76
N ALA A 184 -16.09 -15.77 -8.04
CA ALA A 184 -15.27 -14.76 -8.69
C ALA A 184 -16.02 -13.42 -8.74
N MET A 185 -15.34 -12.32 -8.41
CA MET A 185 -15.88 -10.97 -8.47
C MET A 185 -14.75 -9.93 -8.53
N HIS A 186 -15.04 -8.79 -9.12
CA HIS A 186 -14.15 -7.64 -9.07
C HIS A 186 -14.44 -6.83 -7.81
N GLY A 187 -13.71 -7.11 -6.73
CA GLY A 187 -13.98 -6.57 -5.41
C GLY A 187 -12.77 -5.95 -4.72
N THR A 188 -12.96 -5.50 -3.50
CA THR A 188 -11.92 -4.92 -2.64
C THR A 188 -12.06 -5.42 -1.20
N ALA A 189 -11.01 -5.25 -0.38
CA ALA A 189 -11.01 -5.63 1.01
C ALA A 189 -10.13 -4.69 1.85
N GLU A 190 -10.59 -4.38 3.07
CA GLU A 190 -9.94 -3.47 4.00
C GLU A 190 -9.49 -4.23 5.26
N PRO A 191 -8.17 -4.35 5.50
CA PRO A 191 -7.67 -4.94 6.74
C PRO A 191 -7.90 -3.97 7.91
N ARG A 192 -8.43 -4.49 9.04
CA ARG A 192 -8.77 -3.72 10.25
C ARG A 192 -8.27 -4.44 11.50
N GLY A 193 -6.94 -4.61 11.64
CA GLY A 193 -6.35 -5.34 12.75
C GLY A 193 -6.74 -6.82 12.77
N MET A 194 -7.54 -7.23 13.76
CA MET A 194 -8.08 -8.59 13.86
C MET A 194 -9.32 -8.81 12.98
N PHE A 195 -9.75 -7.79 12.27
CA PHE A 195 -10.91 -7.85 11.39
C PHE A 195 -10.54 -7.58 9.94
N LEU A 196 -11.41 -8.02 9.05
CA LEU A 196 -11.34 -7.80 7.61
C LEU A 196 -12.74 -7.44 7.11
N LEU A 197 -12.84 -6.32 6.42
CA LEU A 197 -14.00 -5.98 5.63
C LEU A 197 -13.75 -6.46 4.19
N SER A 198 -14.65 -7.27 3.65
CA SER A 198 -14.54 -7.76 2.27
C SER A 198 -15.84 -7.55 1.53
N THR A 199 -15.75 -7.25 0.26
CA THR A 199 -16.92 -7.08 -0.61
C THR A 199 -17.58 -8.44 -0.90
N TRP A 200 -18.90 -8.40 -1.15
CA TRP A 200 -19.72 -9.58 -1.44
C TRP A 200 -20.75 -9.29 -2.54
N ARG A 201 -21.06 -10.31 -3.33
CA ARG A 201 -22.17 -10.30 -4.28
C ARG A 201 -22.99 -11.59 -4.24
N ALA A 202 -24.28 -11.51 -4.61
CA ALA A 202 -25.11 -12.69 -4.76
C ALA A 202 -24.73 -13.51 -6.01
N ALA A 203 -24.90 -14.84 -5.93
CA ALA A 203 -24.65 -15.74 -7.07
C ALA A 203 -25.59 -15.45 -8.26
N THR A 204 -26.79 -14.95 -7.96
CA THR A 204 -27.80 -14.57 -8.95
C THR A 204 -27.61 -13.18 -9.56
N ALA A 205 -26.63 -12.39 -9.08
CA ALA A 205 -26.39 -11.06 -9.60
C ALA A 205 -25.83 -11.11 -11.03
N ALA A 206 -26.40 -10.33 -11.94
CA ALA A 206 -25.93 -10.24 -13.32
C ALA A 206 -24.55 -9.53 -13.41
N SER A 207 -24.31 -8.54 -12.54
CA SER A 207 -23.05 -7.82 -12.47
C SER A 207 -21.98 -8.65 -11.75
N THR A 208 -20.71 -8.54 -12.19
CA THR A 208 -19.55 -9.07 -11.47
C THR A 208 -19.10 -8.16 -10.33
N LEU A 209 -19.66 -6.96 -10.22
CA LEU A 209 -19.39 -6.03 -9.14
C LEU A 209 -20.15 -6.44 -7.87
N PRO A 210 -19.56 -6.24 -6.71
CA PRO A 210 -20.21 -6.50 -5.42
C PRO A 210 -21.38 -5.53 -5.14
N SER A 211 -22.21 -5.90 -4.17
CA SER A 211 -23.34 -5.10 -3.73
C SER A 211 -23.43 -4.93 -2.22
N HIS A 212 -22.60 -5.61 -1.47
CA HIS A 212 -22.57 -5.56 0.00
C HIS A 212 -21.14 -5.70 0.52
N VAL A 213 -20.98 -5.42 1.81
CA VAL A 213 -19.73 -5.63 2.57
C VAL A 213 -20.01 -6.62 3.68
N GLU A 214 -19.09 -7.53 3.89
CA GLU A 214 -19.07 -8.52 4.98
C GLU A 214 -17.91 -8.21 5.92
N LEU A 215 -18.14 -8.48 7.20
CA LEU A 215 -17.15 -8.42 8.27
C LEU A 215 -16.72 -9.84 8.63
N TYR A 216 -15.41 -10.00 8.74
CA TYR A 216 -14.78 -11.25 9.17
C TYR A 216 -13.84 -10.97 10.36
N ARG A 217 -13.68 -11.98 11.23
CA ARG A 217 -12.70 -11.98 12.32
C ARG A 217 -11.61 -13.01 12.06
N ARG A 218 -10.38 -12.66 12.32
CA ARG A 218 -9.23 -13.55 12.12
C ARG A 218 -9.26 -14.74 13.09
N SER A 219 -9.00 -15.93 12.57
CA SER A 219 -8.87 -17.18 13.32
C SER A 219 -7.65 -17.93 12.78
N GLY A 220 -6.48 -17.74 13.41
CA GLY A 220 -5.21 -18.24 12.91
C GLY A 220 -4.86 -17.65 11.53
N SER A 221 -4.69 -18.51 10.53
CA SER A 221 -4.42 -18.13 9.13
C SER A 221 -5.68 -18.00 8.27
N SER A 222 -6.89 -18.11 8.86
CA SER A 222 -8.17 -18.04 8.19
C SER A 222 -9.07 -16.94 8.77
N TRP A 223 -10.24 -16.74 8.17
CA TRP A 223 -11.21 -15.73 8.54
C TRP A 223 -12.56 -16.38 8.82
N GLN A 224 -13.19 -16.01 9.94
CA GLN A 224 -14.53 -16.42 10.32
C GLN A 224 -15.50 -15.30 9.99
N PHE A 225 -16.60 -15.63 9.32
CA PHE A 225 -17.69 -14.71 9.05
C PHE A 225 -18.31 -14.22 10.36
N VAL A 226 -18.51 -12.90 10.48
CA VAL A 226 -19.19 -12.27 11.62
C VAL A 226 -20.57 -11.80 11.19
N GLN A 227 -20.65 -10.94 10.18
CA GLN A 227 -21.92 -10.41 9.67
C GLN A 227 -21.76 -9.88 8.23
N ARG A 228 -22.88 -9.79 7.54
CA ARG A 228 -23.05 -8.96 6.35
C ARG A 228 -23.82 -7.72 6.76
N PHE A 229 -23.38 -6.56 6.30
CA PHE A 229 -24.15 -5.34 6.51
C PHE A 229 -25.36 -5.32 5.57
N ASP A 230 -26.56 -5.07 6.14
CA ASP A 230 -27.80 -5.04 5.37
C ASP A 230 -27.93 -3.84 4.43
N THR A 231 -27.10 -2.80 4.66
CA THR A 231 -27.08 -1.61 3.81
C THR A 231 -26.43 -1.93 2.46
N PRO A 232 -27.17 -1.88 1.35
CA PRO A 232 -26.62 -2.23 0.05
C PRO A 232 -25.66 -1.16 -0.45
N CYS A 233 -24.72 -1.56 -1.30
CA CYS A 233 -23.76 -0.71 -2.02
C CYS A 233 -23.70 -1.21 -3.47
N PRO A 234 -24.71 -0.87 -4.31
CA PRO A 234 -24.79 -1.37 -5.67
C PRO A 234 -23.58 -0.91 -6.49
N ASP A 235 -23.11 -1.78 -7.38
CA ASP A 235 -21.93 -1.57 -8.23
C ASP A 235 -20.70 -1.10 -7.42
N LEU A 236 -20.49 -1.70 -6.25
CA LEU A 236 -19.40 -1.34 -5.35
C LEU A 236 -18.05 -1.43 -6.06
N HIS A 237 -17.25 -0.36 -5.92
CA HIS A 237 -15.90 -0.30 -6.48
C HIS A 237 -15.05 0.68 -5.67
N GLY A 238 -13.83 0.28 -5.37
CA GLY A 238 -12.88 1.09 -4.60
C GLY A 238 -13.28 1.32 -3.14
N SER A 239 -12.29 1.29 -2.29
CA SER A 239 -12.43 1.52 -0.86
C SER A 239 -11.20 2.22 -0.30
N PHE A 240 -11.30 2.70 0.91
CA PHE A 240 -10.19 3.21 1.71
C PHE A 240 -10.55 3.20 3.19
N SER A 241 -9.59 2.90 4.05
CA SER A 241 -9.72 2.97 5.50
C SER A 241 -8.86 4.07 6.11
N ASN A 242 -9.47 4.91 6.96
CA ASN A 242 -8.74 5.72 7.92
C ASN A 242 -8.84 5.10 9.32
N LYS A 243 -8.45 5.84 10.36
CA LYS A 243 -8.41 5.32 11.73
C LYS A 243 -9.73 4.65 12.17
N ASP A 244 -10.87 5.32 11.97
CA ASP A 244 -12.15 4.89 12.54
C ASP A 244 -13.15 4.40 11.49
N HIS A 245 -12.90 4.67 10.20
CA HIS A 245 -13.86 4.45 9.14
C HIS A 245 -13.25 3.71 7.95
N SER A 246 -14.07 2.87 7.32
CA SER A 246 -13.83 2.32 5.99
C SER A 246 -14.95 2.78 5.07
N ALA A 247 -14.63 3.37 3.93
CA ALA A 247 -15.60 3.85 2.96
C ALA A 247 -15.51 3.05 1.67
N PHE A 248 -16.67 2.69 1.12
CA PHE A 248 -16.81 1.93 -0.11
C PHE A 248 -17.66 2.73 -1.10
N GLY A 249 -17.16 2.93 -2.31
CA GLY A 249 -17.87 3.67 -3.34
C GLY A 249 -18.96 2.81 -3.99
N CYS A 250 -20.17 3.35 -4.09
CA CYS A 250 -21.35 2.73 -4.67
C CYS A 250 -21.90 3.57 -5.83
N SER A 251 -22.78 3.03 -6.66
CA SER A 251 -23.48 3.83 -7.69
C SER A 251 -24.48 4.82 -7.10
N ASP A 252 -25.00 4.55 -5.90
CA ASP A 252 -25.99 5.37 -5.18
C ASP A 252 -25.40 6.20 -4.02
N GLY A 253 -24.08 6.21 -3.86
CA GLY A 253 -23.42 6.95 -2.78
C GLY A 253 -22.14 6.29 -2.28
N VAL A 254 -21.94 6.36 -0.96
CA VAL A 254 -20.84 5.72 -0.25
C VAL A 254 -21.40 4.90 0.91
N LEU A 255 -20.99 3.65 1.02
CA LEU A 255 -21.19 2.85 2.22
C LEU A 255 -20.06 3.16 3.19
N LEU A 256 -20.40 3.76 4.32
CA LEU A 256 -19.46 4.06 5.40
C LEU A 256 -19.60 3.03 6.51
N VAL A 257 -18.54 2.31 6.80
CA VAL A 257 -18.43 1.38 7.94
C VAL A 257 -17.57 2.04 9.01
N THR A 258 -18.13 2.17 10.21
CA THR A 258 -17.45 2.75 11.38
C THR A 258 -17.07 1.65 12.36
N GLN A 259 -15.83 1.66 12.82
CA GLN A 259 -15.32 0.76 13.85
C GLN A 259 -15.22 1.47 15.19
N SER A 260 -15.72 0.85 16.24
CA SER A 260 -15.55 1.26 17.64
C SER A 260 -15.19 0.04 18.48
N GLY A 261 -13.92 -0.16 18.74
CA GLY A 261 -13.40 -1.40 19.32
C GLY A 261 -13.68 -2.59 18.41
N GLU A 262 -14.42 -3.58 18.91
CA GLU A 262 -14.85 -4.76 18.12
C GLU A 262 -16.24 -4.58 17.45
N ASN A 263 -16.88 -3.43 17.64
CA ASN A 263 -18.19 -3.15 17.07
C ASN A 263 -18.06 -2.43 15.72
N PHE A 264 -18.83 -2.88 14.74
CA PHE A 264 -18.88 -2.31 13.40
C PHE A 264 -20.31 -1.96 13.03
N THR A 265 -20.51 -0.75 12.56
CA THR A 265 -21.81 -0.26 12.06
C THR A 265 -21.66 0.30 10.66
N ALA A 266 -22.67 0.10 9.83
CA ALA A 266 -22.67 0.59 8.46
C ALA A 266 -23.81 1.57 8.23
N ARG A 267 -23.55 2.63 7.44
CA ARG A 267 -24.59 3.56 6.97
C ARG A 267 -24.29 4.02 5.53
N LYS A 268 -25.34 4.38 4.81
CA LYS A 268 -25.25 4.98 3.48
C LYS A 268 -25.12 6.49 3.59
N LEU A 269 -24.15 7.05 2.88
CA LEU A 269 -24.10 8.45 2.51
C LEU A 269 -24.60 8.54 1.06
N ALA A 270 -25.79 9.09 0.85
CA ALA A 270 -26.38 9.16 -0.48
C ALA A 270 -25.64 10.14 -1.39
N ASN A 271 -25.66 9.89 -2.69
CA ASN A 271 -25.18 10.86 -3.68
C ASN A 271 -25.88 12.21 -3.50
N PRO A 272 -25.17 13.33 -3.57
CA PRO A 272 -25.80 14.64 -3.50
C PRO A 272 -26.64 14.90 -4.78
N ALA A 273 -27.67 15.73 -4.66
CA ALA A 273 -28.63 15.98 -5.73
C ALA A 273 -28.02 16.57 -7.02
N ASP A 274 -26.87 17.22 -6.91
CA ASP A 274 -26.10 17.79 -8.03
C ASP A 274 -25.14 16.79 -8.68
N MET A 275 -25.06 15.56 -8.18
CA MET A 275 -24.27 14.51 -8.82
C MET A 275 -25.00 13.92 -10.02
N PRO A 276 -24.37 13.85 -11.21
CA PRO A 276 -24.99 13.24 -12.38
C PRO A 276 -25.47 11.81 -12.10
N ALA A 277 -26.67 11.47 -12.58
CA ALA A 277 -27.33 10.19 -12.27
C ALA A 277 -26.54 8.94 -12.70
N ASN A 278 -25.65 9.06 -13.69
CA ASN A 278 -24.78 7.99 -14.18
C ASN A 278 -23.36 8.05 -13.57
N ALA A 279 -23.09 9.00 -12.67
CA ALA A 279 -21.82 9.09 -12.00
C ALA A 279 -21.78 8.11 -10.82
N ARG A 280 -20.61 7.51 -10.60
CA ARG A 280 -20.33 6.59 -9.52
C ARG A 280 -19.01 6.98 -8.86
N ILE A 281 -18.97 7.00 -7.53
CA ILE A 281 -17.71 7.06 -6.80
C ILE A 281 -17.04 5.69 -7.00
N GLY A 282 -16.09 5.63 -7.91
CA GLY A 282 -15.36 4.40 -8.27
C GLY A 282 -14.00 4.27 -7.57
N THR A 283 -13.53 5.32 -6.90
CA THR A 283 -12.29 5.33 -6.13
C THR A 283 -12.52 6.12 -4.85
N VAL A 284 -12.09 5.57 -3.74
CA VAL A 284 -12.04 6.28 -2.46
C VAL A 284 -10.59 6.40 -2.04
N ILE A 285 -10.20 7.58 -1.61
CA ILE A 285 -8.86 7.85 -1.09
C ILE A 285 -8.96 8.61 0.23
N GLY A 286 -7.89 8.59 0.98
CA GLY A 286 -7.80 9.33 2.24
C GLY A 286 -6.37 9.41 2.74
N HIS A 287 -6.22 9.88 3.96
CA HIS A 287 -4.95 9.91 4.66
C HIS A 287 -5.17 9.60 6.14
N SER A 288 -4.23 8.92 6.79
CA SER A 288 -4.33 8.51 8.19
C SER A 288 -4.48 9.68 9.18
N GLN A 289 -4.05 10.88 8.78
CA GLN A 289 -4.15 12.10 9.57
C GLN A 289 -5.47 12.87 9.36
N LEU A 290 -6.35 12.38 8.48
CA LEU A 290 -7.63 13.02 8.16
C LEU A 290 -8.79 12.16 8.63
N THR A 291 -9.82 12.84 9.19
CA THR A 291 -11.11 12.20 9.49
C THR A 291 -11.94 12.05 8.22
N THR A 292 -11.90 13.05 7.34
CA THR A 292 -12.59 13.03 6.05
C THR A 292 -11.85 12.18 5.02
N LEU A 293 -12.61 11.62 4.08
CA LEU A 293 -12.08 10.90 2.91
C LEU A 293 -12.49 11.64 1.64
N VAL A 294 -12.01 11.16 0.50
CA VAL A 294 -12.33 11.75 -0.81
C VAL A 294 -12.82 10.66 -1.74
N GLY A 295 -14.02 10.88 -2.28
CA GLY A 295 -14.61 10.07 -3.33
C GLY A 295 -14.32 10.67 -4.70
N LEU A 296 -13.84 9.83 -5.63
CA LEU A 296 -13.50 10.21 -6.99
C LEU A 296 -14.44 9.52 -7.97
N ALA A 297 -15.16 10.31 -8.76
CA ALA A 297 -16.02 9.83 -9.83
C ALA A 297 -15.53 10.34 -11.19
N SER A 298 -15.60 9.46 -12.21
CA SER A 298 -15.16 9.82 -13.57
C SER A 298 -16.11 10.83 -14.22
N PRO A 299 -15.58 11.70 -15.10
CA PRO A 299 -14.16 11.84 -15.47
C PRO A 299 -13.35 12.73 -14.53
N GLY A 300 -13.97 13.64 -13.78
CA GLY A 300 -13.27 14.64 -12.96
C GLY A 300 -14.05 15.10 -11.75
N LEU A 301 -15.08 14.37 -11.31
CA LEU A 301 -15.85 14.72 -10.13
C LEU A 301 -15.10 14.27 -8.86
N VAL A 302 -15.02 15.17 -7.89
CA VAL A 302 -14.35 14.95 -6.61
C VAL A 302 -15.29 15.34 -5.48
N TYR A 303 -15.46 14.47 -4.51
CA TYR A 303 -16.35 14.68 -3.37
C TYR A 303 -15.62 14.47 -2.05
N GLU A 304 -15.79 15.36 -1.11
CA GLU A 304 -15.50 15.13 0.29
C GLU A 304 -16.50 14.10 0.83
N ILE A 305 -16.00 13.12 1.54
CA ILE A 305 -16.78 12.17 2.33
C ILE A 305 -16.57 12.56 3.78
N ASP A 306 -17.56 13.16 4.41
CA ASP A 306 -17.49 13.57 5.82
C ASP A 306 -18.19 12.53 6.69
N PRO A 307 -17.43 11.70 7.44
CA PRO A 307 -18.00 10.69 8.33
C PRO A 307 -18.77 11.30 9.51
N VAL A 308 -18.42 12.49 9.97
CA VAL A 308 -19.06 13.14 11.11
C VAL A 308 -20.38 13.79 10.70
N ALA A 309 -20.34 14.63 9.67
CA ALA A 309 -21.54 15.27 9.14
C ALA A 309 -22.48 14.26 8.44
N GLY A 310 -21.96 13.12 8.02
CA GLY A 310 -22.75 12.11 7.32
C GLY A 310 -23.13 12.55 5.90
N SER A 311 -22.25 13.24 5.19
CA SER A 311 -22.57 13.87 3.92
C SER A 311 -21.47 13.69 2.88
N LEU A 312 -21.86 13.83 1.61
CA LEU A 312 -20.98 13.98 0.48
C LEU A 312 -21.08 15.43 -0.04
N LYS A 313 -19.93 16.10 -0.19
CA LYS A 313 -19.87 17.47 -0.68
C LYS A 313 -18.92 17.58 -1.85
N LYS A 314 -19.37 18.18 -2.96
CA LYS A 314 -18.52 18.39 -4.13
C LYS A 314 -17.34 19.30 -3.80
N ILE A 315 -16.14 18.87 -4.20
CA ILE A 315 -14.91 19.65 -4.14
C ILE A 315 -14.69 20.31 -5.49
N ALA A 316 -14.67 21.64 -5.51
CA ALA A 316 -14.29 22.40 -6.70
C ALA A 316 -12.77 22.41 -6.85
N TRP A 317 -12.22 21.86 -7.95
CA TRP A 317 -10.79 21.84 -8.19
C TRP A 317 -10.38 22.35 -9.58
N ALA A 318 -11.03 21.88 -10.64
CA ALA A 318 -10.81 22.34 -12.01
C ALA A 318 -12.04 22.00 -12.84
N GLU A 319 -12.80 23.01 -13.23
CA GLU A 319 -14.05 22.81 -13.94
C GLU A 319 -13.80 22.23 -15.35
N GLY A 320 -14.62 21.24 -15.73
CA GLY A 320 -14.55 20.60 -17.04
C GLY A 320 -13.29 19.75 -17.29
N ARG A 321 -12.42 19.57 -16.29
CA ARG A 321 -11.19 18.78 -16.45
C ARG A 321 -11.42 17.30 -16.13
N THR A 322 -10.64 16.46 -16.80
CA THR A 322 -10.53 15.03 -16.49
C THR A 322 -9.34 14.81 -15.56
N ARG A 323 -9.57 14.16 -14.41
CA ARG A 323 -8.50 13.76 -13.50
C ARG A 323 -7.71 12.58 -14.10
N ARG A 324 -6.39 12.67 -14.11
CA ARG A 324 -5.47 11.63 -14.58
C ARG A 324 -4.72 10.92 -13.44
N ALA A 325 -4.27 11.67 -12.45
CA ALA A 325 -3.60 11.12 -11.28
C ALA A 325 -3.99 11.89 -10.02
N HIS A 326 -3.74 11.30 -8.86
CA HIS A 326 -4.01 11.92 -7.56
C HIS A 326 -3.11 11.32 -6.49
N ALA A 327 -2.84 12.10 -5.44
CA ALA A 327 -2.20 11.66 -4.21
C ALA A 327 -2.44 12.69 -3.11
N PHE A 328 -2.33 12.25 -1.86
CA PHE A 328 -2.11 13.17 -0.74
C PHE A 328 -0.61 13.41 -0.54
N ASP A 329 -0.24 14.56 0.00
CA ASP A 329 1.11 14.76 0.50
C ASP A 329 1.35 13.91 1.76
N ARG A 330 2.60 13.80 2.19
CA ARG A 330 3.03 12.97 3.34
C ARG A 330 2.27 13.25 4.63
N GLN A 331 1.83 14.48 4.83
CA GLN A 331 1.14 14.93 6.04
C GLN A 331 -0.38 14.95 5.91
N GLY A 332 -0.93 14.56 4.76
CA GLY A 332 -2.36 14.64 4.47
C GLY A 332 -2.90 16.07 4.42
N GLY A 333 -2.03 17.07 4.37
CA GLY A 333 -2.43 18.47 4.32
C GLY A 333 -2.84 18.95 2.94
N LYS A 334 -2.36 18.30 1.90
CA LYS A 334 -2.61 18.67 0.50
C LYS A 334 -3.09 17.49 -0.32
N LEU A 335 -4.21 17.69 -1.01
CA LEU A 335 -4.64 16.81 -2.09
C LEU A 335 -4.07 17.33 -3.40
N MET A 336 -3.36 16.48 -4.10
CA MET A 336 -2.80 16.75 -5.43
C MET A 336 -3.65 16.05 -6.49
N LEU A 337 -4.11 16.79 -7.49
CA LEU A 337 -4.90 16.30 -8.61
C LEU A 337 -4.24 16.74 -9.92
N LEU A 338 -3.82 15.78 -10.74
CA LEU A 338 -3.27 16.04 -12.08
C LEU A 338 -4.39 15.96 -13.09
N ASP A 339 -4.56 17.01 -13.90
CA ASP A 339 -5.58 17.06 -14.95
C ASP A 339 -5.09 16.52 -16.31
N ASP A 340 -5.99 16.48 -17.27
CA ASP A 340 -5.76 15.99 -18.64
C ASP A 340 -5.00 16.98 -19.54
N LEU A 341 -4.68 18.17 -19.03
CA LEU A 341 -3.76 19.13 -19.68
C LEU A 341 -2.37 19.12 -19.06
N GLY A 342 -2.12 18.29 -18.04
CA GLY A 342 -0.83 18.21 -17.36
C GLY A 342 -0.62 19.27 -16.28
N THR A 343 -1.70 19.88 -15.80
CA THR A 343 -1.66 20.79 -14.67
C THR A 343 -1.91 20.04 -13.36
N LEU A 344 -1.01 20.22 -12.38
CA LEU A 344 -1.17 19.72 -11.04
C LEU A 344 -1.85 20.78 -10.17
N HIS A 345 -3.01 20.45 -9.63
CA HIS A 345 -3.77 21.28 -8.69
C HIS A 345 -3.51 20.81 -7.27
N LEU A 346 -3.10 21.70 -6.39
CA LEU A 346 -2.89 21.46 -4.96
C LEU A 346 -4.03 22.10 -4.18
N LEU A 347 -4.75 21.31 -3.38
CA LEU A 347 -5.88 21.74 -2.55
C LEU A 347 -5.55 21.52 -1.08
N ASP A 348 -5.92 22.47 -0.22
CA ASP A 348 -5.73 22.40 1.24
C ASP A 348 -6.82 21.55 1.89
N ALA A 349 -6.47 20.32 2.30
CA ALA A 349 -7.39 19.37 2.92
C ALA A 349 -7.89 19.83 4.31
N ARG A 350 -7.21 20.78 4.94
CA ARG A 350 -7.55 21.31 6.27
C ARG A 350 -8.34 22.61 6.21
N ARG A 351 -8.47 23.20 5.01
CA ARG A 351 -9.20 24.45 4.75
C ARG A 351 -10.28 24.26 3.70
N GLN A 352 -11.15 23.25 3.90
CA GLN A 352 -12.30 22.99 3.04
C GLN A 352 -11.89 22.85 1.55
N TRP A 353 -10.75 22.23 1.29
CA TRP A 353 -10.22 21.98 -0.06
C TRP A 353 -9.93 23.25 -0.87
N ALA A 354 -9.64 24.37 -0.18
CA ALA A 354 -9.28 25.62 -0.84
C ALA A 354 -8.08 25.41 -1.78
N ALA A 355 -8.13 26.01 -2.97
CA ALA A 355 -7.02 25.94 -3.91
C ALA A 355 -5.78 26.65 -3.35
N ILE A 356 -4.66 25.93 -3.29
CA ILE A 356 -3.35 26.48 -2.89
C ILE A 356 -2.66 27.02 -4.14
N LYS A 357 -2.51 26.17 -5.16
CA LYS A 357 -1.76 26.48 -6.37
C LYS A 357 -2.08 25.50 -7.50
N SER A 358 -1.91 25.97 -8.74
CA SER A 358 -1.89 25.13 -9.93
C SER A 358 -0.52 25.25 -10.60
N LEU A 359 0.09 24.11 -10.95
CA LEU A 359 1.42 24.02 -11.54
C LEU A 359 1.33 23.35 -12.91
N ALA A 360 1.79 23.99 -13.96
CA ALA A 360 1.98 23.34 -15.26
C ALA A 360 3.14 22.33 -15.11
N THR A 361 2.82 21.04 -15.08
CA THR A 361 3.79 19.98 -14.76
C THR A 361 4.16 19.13 -15.96
N VAL A 362 3.19 18.43 -16.57
CA VAL A 362 3.43 17.54 -17.70
C VAL A 362 3.23 18.31 -19.01
N PRO A 363 4.27 18.57 -19.78
CA PRO A 363 4.15 19.45 -20.97
C PRO A 363 3.24 18.90 -22.06
N VAL A 364 3.23 17.56 -22.23
CA VAL A 364 2.41 16.86 -23.22
C VAL A 364 1.78 15.65 -22.58
N MET A 365 0.45 15.65 -22.46
CA MET A 365 -0.28 14.53 -21.87
C MET A 365 -0.49 13.41 -22.91
N PRO A 366 -0.25 12.14 -22.50
CA PRO A 366 -0.57 10.99 -23.34
C PRO A 366 -2.08 10.92 -23.66
N THR A 367 -2.42 10.52 -24.88
CA THR A 367 -3.80 10.25 -25.30
C THR A 367 -4.26 8.84 -24.95
N ALA A 368 -3.31 7.94 -24.67
CA ALA A 368 -3.52 6.55 -24.24
C ALA A 368 -2.54 6.18 -23.13
N ALA A 369 -2.85 5.11 -22.41
CA ALA A 369 -1.96 4.59 -21.37
C ALA A 369 -0.57 4.20 -21.93
N PRO A 370 0.50 4.34 -21.14
CA PRO A 370 0.50 4.73 -19.72
C PRO A 370 0.28 6.23 -19.53
N PHE A 371 -0.56 6.57 -18.54
CA PHE A 371 -0.73 7.94 -18.08
C PHE A 371 0.27 8.27 -16.96
N PRO A 372 0.55 9.58 -16.72
CA PRO A 372 1.31 10.00 -15.56
C PRO A 372 0.71 9.48 -14.25
N ALA A 373 1.57 9.11 -13.32
CA ALA A 373 1.22 8.69 -11.97
C ALA A 373 1.95 9.56 -10.93
N ILE A 374 1.46 9.61 -9.71
CA ILE A 374 2.04 10.38 -8.61
C ILE A 374 2.43 9.42 -7.49
N ALA A 375 3.66 9.53 -6.99
CA ALA A 375 4.09 8.90 -5.73
C ALA A 375 4.57 9.98 -4.77
N THR A 376 4.21 9.82 -3.49
CA THR A 376 4.57 10.77 -2.43
C THR A 376 5.66 10.18 -1.55
N SER A 377 6.69 10.97 -1.28
CA SER A 377 7.71 10.63 -0.28
C SER A 377 7.08 10.50 1.10
N GLN A 378 7.53 9.54 1.89
CA GLN A 378 7.19 9.45 3.31
C GLN A 378 8.36 9.93 4.20
N ALA A 379 9.46 10.38 3.57
CA ALA A 379 10.62 10.93 4.28
C ALA A 379 10.68 12.46 4.22
N ARG A 380 10.30 13.06 3.09
CA ARG A 380 10.42 14.51 2.81
C ARG A 380 9.12 15.07 2.25
N ASP A 381 8.95 16.38 2.29
CA ASP A 381 7.80 17.07 1.70
C ASP A 381 7.93 17.16 0.17
N GLU A 382 7.88 16.00 -0.48
CA GLU A 382 8.11 15.79 -1.91
C GLU A 382 7.10 14.84 -2.52
N ALA A 383 6.74 15.11 -3.77
CA ALA A 383 6.01 14.18 -4.63
C ALA A 383 6.72 14.05 -5.98
N TRP A 384 6.50 12.93 -6.65
CA TRP A 384 7.13 12.58 -7.91
C TRP A 384 6.06 12.24 -8.93
N ILE A 385 6.07 12.92 -10.08
CA ILE A 385 5.14 12.65 -11.17
C ILE A 385 5.92 11.98 -12.30
N SER A 386 5.46 10.82 -12.77
CA SER A 386 5.99 10.20 -13.97
C SER A 386 5.49 10.92 -15.22
N ASP A 387 6.37 11.17 -16.18
CA ASP A 387 6.03 11.66 -17.51
C ASP A 387 6.47 10.63 -18.56
N PRO A 388 5.58 9.75 -19.01
CA PRO A 388 5.91 8.70 -19.97
C PRO A 388 6.42 9.20 -21.30
N LEU A 389 5.82 10.28 -21.84
CA LEU A 389 6.21 10.84 -23.14
C LEU A 389 7.54 11.60 -23.05
N GLY A 390 7.72 12.36 -21.98
CA GLY A 390 8.95 13.11 -21.73
C GLY A 390 10.11 12.24 -21.25
N ARG A 391 9.84 10.95 -20.91
CA ARG A 391 10.80 10.03 -20.28
C ARG A 391 11.52 10.69 -19.13
N GLN A 392 10.75 11.12 -18.13
CA GLN A 392 11.29 11.89 -17.00
C GLN A 392 10.43 11.72 -15.74
N LEU A 393 11.03 12.10 -14.62
CA LEU A 393 10.35 12.30 -13.36
C LEU A 393 10.31 13.81 -13.08
N LEU A 394 9.17 14.29 -12.63
CA LEU A 394 8.90 15.68 -12.32
C LEU A 394 8.75 15.81 -10.80
N PRO A 395 9.80 16.29 -10.09
CA PRO A 395 9.75 16.47 -8.65
C PRO A 395 8.92 17.70 -8.28
N VAL A 396 8.06 17.54 -7.28
CA VAL A 396 7.25 18.59 -6.69
C VAL A 396 7.69 18.78 -5.24
N ASP A 397 8.10 19.98 -4.87
CA ASP A 397 8.18 20.39 -3.48
C ASP A 397 6.78 20.67 -2.97
N THR A 398 6.26 19.78 -2.11
CA THR A 398 4.88 19.89 -1.61
C THR A 398 4.74 20.93 -0.53
N ALA A 399 5.81 21.30 0.18
CA ALA A 399 5.77 22.39 1.17
C ALA A 399 5.66 23.76 0.48
N ALA A 400 6.56 24.03 -0.47
CA ALA A 400 6.62 25.30 -1.21
C ALA A 400 5.59 25.38 -2.35
N ALA A 401 4.97 24.28 -2.73
CA ALA A 401 4.12 24.13 -3.91
C ALA A 401 4.83 24.63 -5.18
N THR A 402 6.01 24.05 -5.47
CA THR A 402 6.85 24.40 -6.63
C THR A 402 7.40 23.16 -7.32
N LEU A 403 7.71 23.29 -8.61
CA LEU A 403 8.42 22.26 -9.36
C LEU A 403 9.92 22.43 -9.16
N ARG A 404 10.63 21.30 -9.12
CA ARG A 404 12.07 21.22 -9.21
C ARG A 404 12.50 20.73 -10.61
N PRO A 405 13.78 20.85 -10.97
CA PRO A 405 14.28 20.36 -12.26
C PRO A 405 13.93 18.90 -12.50
N ALA A 406 13.47 18.59 -13.72
CA ALA A 406 13.10 17.26 -14.13
C ALA A 406 14.31 16.32 -14.15
N LEU A 407 14.12 15.07 -13.76
CA LEU A 407 15.12 14.00 -13.83
C LEU A 407 14.85 13.16 -15.09
N LYS A 408 15.78 13.15 -16.02
CA LYS A 408 15.65 12.39 -17.27
C LYS A 408 15.85 10.90 -17.05
N LEU A 409 15.08 10.11 -17.79
CA LEU A 409 15.16 8.65 -17.84
C LEU A 409 15.47 8.20 -19.27
N ASP A 410 16.07 7.04 -19.42
CA ASP A 410 16.31 6.39 -20.70
C ASP A 410 15.13 5.53 -21.18
N PHE A 411 14.06 5.46 -20.39
CA PHE A 411 12.84 4.67 -20.64
C PHE A 411 11.57 5.46 -20.33
N ALA A 412 10.40 4.94 -20.77
CA ALA A 412 9.09 5.51 -20.49
C ALA A 412 8.52 4.92 -19.18
N PRO A 413 8.40 5.70 -18.09
CA PRO A 413 7.84 5.20 -16.83
C PRO A 413 6.32 5.00 -16.95
N ALA A 414 5.83 3.78 -16.66
CA ALA A 414 4.42 3.42 -16.70
C ALA A 414 3.73 3.44 -15.33
N GLY A 415 4.52 3.50 -14.26
CA GLY A 415 4.05 3.59 -12.88
C GLY A 415 5.24 3.75 -11.94
N LEU A 416 4.95 4.24 -10.73
CA LEU A 416 5.98 4.45 -9.72
C LEU A 416 5.41 4.23 -8.31
N ALA A 417 6.30 3.78 -7.41
CA ALA A 417 6.04 3.71 -5.98
C ALA A 417 7.27 4.21 -5.22
N TRP A 418 7.05 5.00 -4.17
CA TRP A 418 8.13 5.45 -3.30
C TRP A 418 8.46 4.38 -2.25
N LEU A 419 9.76 4.14 -2.04
CA LEU A 419 10.29 3.22 -1.04
C LEU A 419 11.29 3.96 -0.16
N GLY A 420 11.33 3.62 1.12
CA GLY A 420 12.29 4.23 2.05
C GLY A 420 11.83 4.21 3.49
N ILE A 421 12.57 4.91 4.31
CA ILE A 421 12.32 5.03 5.74
C ILE A 421 11.38 6.21 5.99
N LYS A 422 10.24 5.95 6.65
CA LYS A 422 9.27 7.01 7.02
C LYS A 422 9.89 7.97 8.04
N ARG A 423 9.56 9.29 7.94
CA ARG A 423 10.04 10.32 8.86
C ARG A 423 8.90 11.21 9.36
#